data_017254464ede79b3b4335ee927dd36be
#
_entry.id   017254464ede79b3b4335ee927dd36be
#
_cell.length_a   1.000
_cell.length_b   1.000
_cell.length_c   1.000
_cell.angle_alpha   90.00
_cell.angle_beta   90.00
_cell.angle_gamma   90.00
#
_symmetry.space_group_name_H-M   'P 1'
#
loop_
_entity.id
_entity.type
_entity.pdbx_description
1 polymer ?
#
loop_
_entity_poly.entity_id
_entity_poly.type
_entity_poly.pdbx_seq_one_letter_code
_entity_poly.pdbx_strand_id
1 'polypeptide(L)'
;RRIVDYTIAQWGRLDVLINNAGTTTYVNHVELEKLTPEVWERTFSVNVFGTFQMVRAAEKPLRASGNGSIVNVGSIAGVAGIGSSIAYAASKGAVNTMTLSLARVLAPEIRINTICPGFVGTKWQRDGQGDGYEEYVKGVEAGTPQRHACTAEDIAESVVQMALGHRYMTGETILVDAGSHLGFSPLVA
;
A
#
# COMPACT_ATOMS: atom_id res chain seq x y z
N ARG A 1 19.60 1.67 -2.91
CA ARG A 1 20.74 2.08 -2.07
C ARG A 1 20.96 3.59 -2.10
N ARG A 2 21.12 4.23 -3.25
CA ARG A 2 21.40 5.70 -3.32
C ARG A 2 20.51 6.57 -2.43
N ILE A 3 19.22 6.30 -2.32
CA ILE A 3 18.30 7.06 -1.46
C ILE A 3 18.67 6.87 0.02
N VAL A 4 18.94 5.64 0.44
CA VAL A 4 19.33 5.32 1.83
C VAL A 4 20.70 5.96 2.15
N ASP A 5 21.68 5.81 1.26
CA ASP A 5 23.01 6.39 1.43
C ASP A 5 22.94 7.92 1.54
N TYR A 6 22.11 8.56 0.71
CA TYR A 6 21.84 10.00 0.80
C TYR A 6 21.22 10.40 2.14
N THR A 7 20.21 9.64 2.62
CA THR A 7 19.56 9.89 3.91
C THR A 7 20.58 9.85 5.05
N ILE A 8 21.42 8.80 5.07
CA ILE A 8 22.45 8.65 6.10
C ILE A 8 23.49 9.79 6.00
N ALA A 9 23.89 10.18 4.80
CA ALA A 9 24.84 11.30 4.61
C ALA A 9 24.28 12.64 5.11
N GLN A 10 22.95 12.87 5.00
CA GLN A 10 22.32 14.11 5.43
C GLN A 10 22.00 14.16 6.93
N TRP A 11 21.55 13.05 7.51
CA TRP A 11 21.00 13.06 8.88
C TRP A 11 21.66 12.04 9.82
N GLY A 12 22.63 11.27 9.36
CA GLY A 12 23.37 10.30 10.16
C GLY A 12 22.57 9.06 10.60
N ARG A 13 21.25 9.00 10.31
CA ARG A 13 20.37 7.92 10.73
C ARG A 13 19.18 7.71 9.80
N LEU A 14 18.55 6.55 9.93
CA LEU A 14 17.29 6.21 9.27
C LEU A 14 16.42 5.43 10.27
N ASP A 15 15.25 5.95 10.59
CA ASP A 15 14.32 5.39 11.57
C ASP A 15 13.08 4.78 10.94
N VAL A 16 12.64 5.34 9.82
CA VAL A 16 11.41 4.96 9.15
C VAL A 16 11.63 4.80 7.65
N LEU A 17 11.09 3.72 7.08
CA LEU A 17 10.98 3.51 5.65
C LEU A 17 9.50 3.41 5.27
N ILE A 18 9.06 4.27 4.34
CA ILE A 18 7.73 4.19 3.74
C ILE A 18 7.86 3.71 2.30
N ASN A 19 7.37 2.52 2.01
CA ASN A 19 7.30 1.97 0.66
C ASN A 19 5.94 2.32 0.03
N ASN A 20 5.84 3.51 -0.54
CA ASN A 20 4.62 4.01 -1.19
C ASN A 20 4.65 3.89 -2.72
N ALA A 21 5.83 3.85 -3.34
CA ALA A 21 5.95 3.77 -4.78
C ALA A 21 5.20 2.54 -5.34
N GLY A 22 4.39 2.78 -6.37
CA GLY A 22 3.60 1.72 -7.00
C GLY A 22 3.25 2.07 -8.44
N THR A 23 2.80 1.07 -9.18
CA THR A 23 2.31 1.23 -10.55
C THR A 23 1.19 0.24 -10.83
N THR A 24 0.38 0.56 -11.83
CA THR A 24 -0.62 -0.34 -12.39
C THR A 24 -0.74 -0.14 -13.90
N THR A 25 -1.38 -1.10 -14.54
CA THR A 25 -1.99 -0.95 -15.86
C THR A 25 -3.47 -1.26 -15.68
N TYR A 26 -4.34 -0.36 -16.14
CA TYR A 26 -5.78 -0.58 -16.06
C TYR A 26 -6.21 -1.59 -17.10
N VAL A 27 -6.62 -2.76 -16.65
CA VAL A 27 -7.16 -3.85 -17.49
C VAL A 27 -8.36 -4.45 -16.79
N ASN A 28 -9.52 -4.40 -17.44
CA ASN A 28 -10.72 -5.00 -16.88
C ASN A 28 -10.47 -6.50 -16.60
N HIS A 29 -10.91 -6.99 -15.44
CA HIS A 29 -10.63 -8.35 -14.99
C HIS A 29 -11.18 -9.45 -15.91
N VAL A 30 -12.16 -9.14 -16.77
CA VAL A 30 -12.68 -10.09 -17.78
C VAL A 30 -11.80 -10.17 -19.03
N GLU A 31 -10.85 -9.25 -19.22
CA GLU A 31 -10.02 -9.13 -20.43
C GLU A 31 -8.65 -9.80 -20.22
N LEU A 32 -8.65 -11.10 -19.94
CA LEU A 32 -7.44 -11.85 -19.57
C LEU A 32 -6.30 -11.72 -20.58
N GLU A 33 -6.60 -11.69 -21.87
CA GLU A 33 -5.61 -11.58 -22.95
C GLU A 33 -4.85 -10.23 -22.97
N LYS A 34 -5.43 -9.19 -22.36
CA LYS A 34 -4.74 -7.89 -22.21
C LYS A 34 -3.71 -7.88 -21.09
N LEU A 35 -3.70 -8.88 -20.22
CA LEU A 35 -2.71 -9.05 -19.17
C LEU A 35 -1.47 -9.77 -19.68
N THR A 36 -0.75 -9.11 -20.58
CA THR A 36 0.48 -9.66 -21.19
C THR A 36 1.60 -9.85 -20.16
N PRO A 37 2.63 -10.66 -20.45
CA PRO A 37 3.80 -10.82 -19.58
C PRO A 37 4.43 -9.48 -19.18
N GLU A 38 4.50 -8.51 -20.08
CA GLU A 38 5.09 -7.19 -19.81
C GLU A 38 4.29 -6.39 -18.77
N VAL A 39 2.95 -6.52 -18.77
CA VAL A 39 2.09 -5.91 -17.74
C VAL A 39 2.41 -6.50 -16.36
N TRP A 40 2.57 -7.82 -16.29
CA TRP A 40 2.95 -8.52 -15.06
C TRP A 40 4.36 -8.11 -14.59
N GLU A 41 5.33 -8.20 -15.47
CA GLU A 41 6.74 -7.88 -15.16
C GLU A 41 6.88 -6.45 -14.65
N ARG A 42 6.30 -5.47 -15.34
CA ARG A 42 6.32 -4.06 -14.92
C ARG A 42 5.68 -3.88 -13.55
N THR A 43 4.51 -4.47 -13.35
CA THR A 43 3.75 -4.32 -12.09
C THR A 43 4.53 -4.93 -10.92
N PHE A 44 5.03 -6.16 -11.08
CA PHE A 44 5.79 -6.84 -10.03
C PHE A 44 7.16 -6.22 -9.80
N SER A 45 7.83 -5.78 -10.86
CA SER A 45 9.14 -5.10 -10.74
C SER A 45 9.06 -3.89 -9.81
N VAL A 46 8.03 -3.06 -9.94
CA VAL A 46 7.88 -1.87 -9.10
C VAL A 46 7.28 -2.25 -7.74
N ASN A 47 6.12 -2.90 -7.74
CA ASN A 47 5.32 -3.06 -6.52
C ASN A 47 5.92 -4.08 -5.53
N VAL A 48 6.54 -5.13 -6.04
CA VAL A 48 7.06 -6.26 -5.22
C VAL A 48 8.57 -6.18 -5.09
N PHE A 49 9.29 -6.26 -6.22
CA PHE A 49 10.75 -6.28 -6.18
C PHE A 49 11.32 -4.96 -5.70
N GLY A 50 10.74 -3.81 -6.13
CA GLY A 50 11.12 -2.48 -5.67
C GLY A 50 10.97 -2.36 -4.15
N THR A 51 9.84 -2.76 -3.59
CA THR A 51 9.57 -2.77 -2.15
C THR A 51 10.61 -3.62 -1.40
N PHE A 52 10.86 -4.85 -1.85
CA PHE A 52 11.88 -5.71 -1.23
C PHE A 52 13.28 -5.12 -1.30
N GLN A 53 13.67 -4.54 -2.44
CA GLN A 53 14.98 -3.90 -2.61
C GLN A 53 15.17 -2.71 -1.65
N MET A 54 14.13 -1.95 -1.37
CA MET A 54 14.17 -0.85 -0.41
C MET A 54 14.33 -1.37 1.02
N VAL A 55 13.59 -2.41 1.42
CA VAL A 55 13.75 -3.07 2.73
C VAL A 55 15.18 -3.56 2.89
N ARG A 56 15.71 -4.29 1.90
CA ARG A 56 17.08 -4.80 1.90
C ARG A 56 18.15 -3.70 1.99
N ALA A 57 17.90 -2.55 1.36
CA ALA A 57 18.83 -1.42 1.41
C ALA A 57 18.79 -0.72 2.77
N ALA A 58 17.62 -0.62 3.40
CA ALA A 58 17.38 0.12 4.63
C ALA A 58 17.59 -0.72 5.91
N GLU A 59 17.67 -2.05 5.82
CA GLU A 59 17.73 -2.95 6.96
C GLU A 59 18.79 -2.56 8.00
N LYS A 60 20.04 -2.43 7.56
CA LYS A 60 21.15 -2.14 8.48
C LYS A 60 21.01 -0.81 9.22
N PRO A 61 20.74 0.32 8.53
CA PRO A 61 20.50 1.59 9.22
C PRO A 61 19.26 1.58 10.11
N LEU A 62 18.18 0.91 9.72
CA LEU A 62 16.98 0.78 10.56
C LEU A 62 17.28 -0.02 11.84
N ARG A 63 18.05 -1.10 11.77
CA ARG A 63 18.52 -1.83 12.98
C ARG A 63 19.36 -0.92 13.87
N ALA A 64 20.28 -0.17 13.28
CA ALA A 64 21.17 0.73 14.03
C ALA A 64 20.42 1.88 14.71
N SER A 65 19.22 2.23 14.25
CA SER A 65 18.37 3.24 14.89
C SER A 65 17.83 2.82 16.27
N GLY A 66 17.77 1.50 16.52
CA GLY A 66 17.26 0.90 17.77
C GLY A 66 15.72 0.80 17.86
N ASN A 67 14.97 1.37 16.94
CA ASN A 67 13.50 1.28 16.87
C ASN A 67 13.01 1.49 15.41
N GLY A 68 13.55 0.70 14.49
CA GLY A 68 13.22 0.81 13.07
C GLY A 68 11.75 0.50 12.78
N SER A 69 11.17 1.24 11.83
CA SER A 69 9.80 1.02 11.39
C SER A 69 9.71 1.04 9.87
N ILE A 70 9.01 0.05 9.30
CA ILE A 70 8.70 -0.02 7.87
C ILE A 70 7.19 -0.03 7.70
N VAL A 71 6.68 0.85 6.84
CA VAL A 71 5.29 0.83 6.42
C VAL A 71 5.21 0.63 4.91
N ASN A 72 4.61 -0.46 4.51
CA ASN A 72 4.28 -0.72 3.11
C ASN A 72 2.89 -0.17 2.79
N VAL A 73 2.76 0.52 1.67
CA VAL A 73 1.44 0.92 1.15
C VAL A 73 0.94 -0.18 0.22
N GLY A 74 0.08 -1.02 0.77
CA GLY A 74 -0.64 -2.07 0.09
C GLY A 74 -1.82 -1.55 -0.73
N SER A 75 -2.92 -2.27 -0.69
CA SER A 75 -4.24 -1.90 -1.22
C SER A 75 -5.28 -2.91 -0.77
N ILE A 76 -6.54 -2.52 -0.66
CA ILE A 76 -7.66 -3.48 -0.54
C ILE A 76 -7.68 -4.46 -1.72
N ALA A 77 -7.14 -4.08 -2.87
CA ALA A 77 -6.98 -4.96 -4.02
C ALA A 77 -6.23 -6.25 -3.68
N GLY A 78 -5.18 -6.15 -2.86
CA GLY A 78 -4.40 -7.31 -2.40
C GLY A 78 -5.07 -8.18 -1.35
N VAL A 79 -6.24 -7.77 -0.86
CA VAL A 79 -7.06 -8.52 0.11
C VAL A 79 -8.31 -9.07 -0.56
N ALA A 80 -8.99 -8.25 -1.34
CA ALA A 80 -10.29 -8.57 -1.93
C ALA A 80 -10.21 -9.06 -3.39
N GLY A 81 -9.05 -9.00 -4.05
CA GLY A 81 -8.89 -9.42 -5.43
C GLY A 81 -9.59 -8.53 -6.45
N ILE A 82 -9.76 -7.25 -6.13
CA ILE A 82 -10.42 -6.23 -6.97
C ILE A 82 -9.40 -5.18 -7.45
N GLY A 83 -9.85 -4.15 -8.14
CA GLY A 83 -9.04 -2.99 -8.50
C GLY A 83 -8.70 -2.89 -9.98
N SER A 84 -7.63 -2.18 -10.29
CA SER A 84 -7.27 -1.77 -11.66
C SER A 84 -6.87 -2.90 -12.61
N SER A 85 -6.39 -4.03 -12.08
CA SER A 85 -6.09 -5.25 -12.84
C SER A 85 -5.78 -6.43 -11.91
N ILE A 86 -5.87 -7.66 -12.42
CA ILE A 86 -5.48 -8.87 -11.69
C ILE A 86 -3.99 -8.83 -11.32
N ALA A 87 -3.11 -8.36 -12.22
CA ALA A 87 -1.68 -8.24 -11.95
C ALA A 87 -1.40 -7.27 -10.78
N TYR A 88 -2.13 -6.15 -10.71
CA TYR A 88 -2.04 -5.22 -9.60
C TYR A 88 -2.50 -5.86 -8.29
N ALA A 89 -3.68 -6.47 -8.28
CA ALA A 89 -4.22 -7.15 -7.09
C ALA A 89 -3.25 -8.22 -6.57
N ALA A 90 -2.73 -9.07 -7.45
CA ALA A 90 -1.74 -10.08 -7.11
C ALA A 90 -0.46 -9.48 -6.54
N SER A 91 0.05 -8.38 -7.11
CA SER A 91 1.24 -7.70 -6.61
C SER A 91 1.05 -7.15 -5.20
N LYS A 92 -0.14 -6.61 -4.89
CA LYS A 92 -0.47 -6.09 -3.55
C LYS A 92 -0.70 -7.22 -2.54
N GLY A 93 -1.25 -8.35 -2.95
CA GLY A 93 -1.29 -9.58 -2.15
C GLY A 93 0.11 -10.11 -1.82
N ALA A 94 1.02 -10.07 -2.80
CA ALA A 94 2.43 -10.44 -2.58
C ALA A 94 3.12 -9.54 -1.55
N VAL A 95 2.84 -8.21 -1.55
CA VAL A 95 3.36 -7.27 -0.53
C VAL A 95 2.83 -7.63 0.85
N ASN A 96 1.55 -7.96 0.99
CA ASN A 96 0.96 -8.37 2.27
C ASN A 96 1.65 -9.63 2.82
N THR A 97 1.83 -10.66 1.99
CA THR A 97 2.51 -11.90 2.39
C THR A 97 4.00 -11.66 2.69
N MET A 98 4.68 -10.83 1.89
CA MET A 98 6.08 -10.46 2.12
C MET A 98 6.25 -9.73 3.46
N THR A 99 5.30 -8.89 3.85
CA THR A 99 5.28 -8.21 5.15
C THR A 99 5.27 -9.20 6.30
N LEU A 100 4.44 -10.26 6.24
CA LEU A 100 4.42 -11.32 7.24
C LEU A 100 5.76 -12.03 7.37
N SER A 101 6.40 -12.34 6.24
CA SER A 101 7.70 -13.04 6.22
C SER A 101 8.81 -12.15 6.78
N LEU A 102 8.84 -10.89 6.38
CA LEU A 102 9.84 -9.91 6.82
C LEU A 102 9.68 -9.56 8.31
N ALA A 103 8.45 -9.49 8.83
CA ALA A 103 8.20 -9.23 10.24
C ALA A 103 8.90 -10.24 11.15
N ARG A 104 8.93 -11.53 10.74
CA ARG A 104 9.60 -12.60 11.52
C ARG A 104 11.12 -12.46 11.58
N VAL A 105 11.73 -11.96 10.51
CA VAL A 105 13.20 -11.91 10.40
C VAL A 105 13.79 -10.54 10.75
N LEU A 106 12.97 -9.49 10.78
CA LEU A 106 13.37 -8.13 11.10
C LEU A 106 13.19 -7.79 12.59
N ALA A 107 12.30 -8.49 13.29
CA ALA A 107 12.13 -8.36 14.72
C ALA A 107 13.38 -8.86 15.49
N PRO A 108 13.64 -8.34 16.69
CA PRO A 108 12.85 -7.35 17.43
C PRO A 108 13.17 -5.88 17.07
N GLU A 109 14.23 -5.60 16.30
CA GLU A 109 14.75 -4.25 16.12
C GLU A 109 13.95 -3.41 15.11
N ILE A 110 13.26 -4.08 14.17
CA ILE A 110 12.47 -3.41 13.12
C ILE A 110 11.06 -4.00 13.09
N ARG A 111 10.08 -3.13 13.16
CA ARG A 111 8.68 -3.47 12.89
C ARG A 111 8.38 -3.23 11.41
N ILE A 112 7.55 -4.07 10.82
CA ILE A 112 7.08 -3.88 9.44
C ILE A 112 5.59 -4.21 9.35
N ASN A 113 4.80 -3.29 8.80
CA ASN A 113 3.36 -3.44 8.64
C ASN A 113 2.91 -2.91 7.26
N THR A 114 1.70 -3.24 6.87
CA THR A 114 1.09 -2.77 5.62
C THR A 114 -0.19 -1.99 5.92
N ILE A 115 -0.31 -0.80 5.35
CA ILE A 115 -1.56 -0.05 5.23
C ILE A 115 -2.16 -0.38 3.87
N CYS A 116 -3.41 -0.80 3.85
CA CYS A 116 -4.16 -1.15 2.63
C CYS A 116 -5.28 -0.14 2.38
N PRO A 117 -5.01 0.94 1.62
CA PRO A 117 -6.04 1.89 1.25
C PRO A 117 -7.12 1.27 0.36
N GLY A 118 -8.33 1.79 0.49
CA GLY A 118 -9.39 1.67 -0.50
C GLY A 118 -9.20 2.64 -1.66
N PHE A 119 -10.29 3.28 -2.06
CA PHE A 119 -10.22 4.42 -2.97
C PHE A 119 -9.48 5.58 -2.29
N VAL A 120 -8.57 6.23 -3.04
CA VAL A 120 -7.88 7.44 -2.59
C VAL A 120 -7.93 8.49 -3.70
N GLY A 121 -8.52 9.65 -3.44
CA GLY A 121 -8.76 10.73 -4.38
C GLY A 121 -7.49 11.43 -4.87
N THR A 122 -6.68 10.75 -5.68
CA THR A 122 -5.40 11.24 -6.21
C THR A 122 -5.42 11.37 -7.73
N LYS A 123 -4.36 12.00 -8.28
CA LYS A 123 -4.15 12.07 -9.73
C LYS A 123 -4.20 10.67 -10.39
N TRP A 124 -3.68 9.64 -9.74
CA TRP A 124 -3.75 8.25 -10.22
C TRP A 124 -5.19 7.82 -10.54
N GLN A 125 -6.12 8.06 -9.61
CA GLN A 125 -7.52 7.70 -9.83
C GLN A 125 -8.18 8.57 -10.91
N ARG A 126 -7.87 9.86 -10.94
CA ARG A 126 -8.37 10.76 -12.00
C ARG A 126 -7.92 10.31 -13.38
N ASP A 127 -6.64 10.00 -13.54
CA ASP A 127 -6.09 9.50 -14.81
C ASP A 127 -6.72 8.15 -15.21
N GLY A 128 -7.03 7.29 -14.23
CA GLY A 128 -7.63 5.98 -14.47
C GLY A 128 -9.13 6.01 -14.80
N GLN A 129 -9.88 6.94 -14.22
CA GLN A 129 -11.34 7.05 -14.40
C GLN A 129 -11.72 8.03 -15.53
N GLY A 130 -10.81 8.94 -15.92
CA GLY A 130 -11.07 9.95 -16.93
C GLY A 130 -12.28 10.83 -16.58
N ASP A 131 -13.14 11.09 -17.57
CA ASP A 131 -14.31 11.96 -17.43
C ASP A 131 -15.36 11.46 -16.41
N GLY A 132 -15.32 10.16 -16.07
CA GLY A 132 -16.19 9.53 -15.06
C GLY A 132 -15.76 9.71 -13.61
N TYR A 133 -14.65 10.42 -13.35
CA TYR A 133 -14.06 10.50 -12.01
C TYR A 133 -15.01 11.04 -10.94
N GLU A 134 -15.69 12.15 -11.20
CA GLU A 134 -16.58 12.79 -10.21
C GLU A 134 -17.80 11.91 -9.86
N GLU A 135 -18.34 11.20 -10.85
CA GLU A 135 -19.44 10.25 -10.61
C GLU A 135 -18.93 9.02 -9.85
N TYR A 136 -17.74 8.55 -10.16
CA TYR A 136 -17.09 7.46 -9.44
C TYR A 136 -16.87 7.82 -7.96
N VAL A 137 -16.38 9.04 -7.65
CA VAL A 137 -16.20 9.53 -6.27
C VAL A 137 -17.53 9.52 -5.51
N LYS A 138 -18.62 10.06 -6.10
CA LYS A 138 -19.96 10.01 -5.49
C LYS A 138 -20.41 8.57 -5.24
N GLY A 139 -20.13 7.66 -6.16
CA GLY A 139 -20.41 6.24 -6.00
C GLY A 139 -19.64 5.62 -4.81
N VAL A 140 -18.38 5.99 -4.64
CA VAL A 140 -17.55 5.56 -3.50
C VAL A 140 -18.13 6.09 -2.19
N GLU A 141 -18.44 7.40 -2.13
CA GLU A 141 -19.05 8.01 -0.94
C GLU A 141 -20.40 7.36 -0.59
N ALA A 142 -21.23 7.11 -1.59
CA ALA A 142 -22.51 6.44 -1.38
C ALA A 142 -22.36 4.96 -0.97
N GLY A 143 -21.31 4.29 -1.43
CA GLY A 143 -21.07 2.86 -1.24
C GLY A 143 -20.23 2.48 -0.02
N THR A 144 -19.67 3.45 0.70
CA THR A 144 -18.87 3.18 1.91
C THR A 144 -19.67 3.43 3.19
N PRO A 145 -19.50 2.64 4.25
CA PRO A 145 -20.15 2.88 5.54
C PRO A 145 -19.91 4.27 6.12
N GLN A 146 -18.69 4.79 5.99
CA GLN A 146 -18.34 6.13 6.49
C GLN A 146 -18.74 7.27 5.53
N ARG A 147 -19.33 6.97 4.36
CA ARG A 147 -19.73 7.96 3.37
C ARG A 147 -18.59 8.90 2.96
N HIS A 148 -17.38 8.35 2.88
CA HIS A 148 -16.18 9.12 2.66
C HIS A 148 -15.31 8.50 1.57
N ALA A 149 -14.90 9.31 0.59
CA ALA A 149 -13.86 8.98 -0.37
C ALA A 149 -12.52 9.48 0.20
N CYS A 150 -11.69 8.57 0.66
CA CYS A 150 -10.44 8.93 1.34
C CYS A 150 -9.55 9.82 0.45
N THR A 151 -8.88 10.76 1.10
CA THR A 151 -7.85 11.63 0.51
C THR A 151 -6.45 11.04 0.73
N ALA A 152 -5.44 11.64 0.10
CA ALA A 152 -4.05 11.27 0.36
C ALA A 152 -3.64 11.57 1.80
N GLU A 153 -4.19 12.64 2.39
CA GLU A 153 -3.96 13.08 3.75
C GLU A 153 -4.51 12.09 4.78
N ASP A 154 -5.71 11.54 4.54
CA ASP A 154 -6.31 10.51 5.41
C ASP A 154 -5.43 9.25 5.49
N ILE A 155 -4.88 8.85 4.34
CA ILE A 155 -3.97 7.70 4.29
C ILE A 155 -2.61 8.05 4.92
N ALA A 156 -2.10 9.26 4.69
CA ALA A 156 -0.84 9.70 5.27
C ALA A 156 -0.90 9.75 6.81
N GLU A 157 -2.03 10.18 7.39
CA GLU A 157 -2.24 10.12 8.84
C GLU A 157 -2.10 8.69 9.37
N SER A 158 -2.77 7.73 8.73
CA SER A 158 -2.69 6.31 9.09
C SER A 158 -1.25 5.76 8.97
N VAL A 159 -0.53 6.15 7.91
CA VAL A 159 0.87 5.76 7.69
C VAL A 159 1.76 6.32 8.79
N VAL A 160 1.59 7.58 9.19
CA VAL A 160 2.37 8.24 10.26
C VAL A 160 2.09 7.56 11.60
N GLN A 161 0.83 7.31 11.94
CA GLN A 161 0.46 6.61 13.16
C GLN A 161 1.04 5.19 13.21
N MET A 162 1.02 4.46 12.09
CA MET A 162 1.63 3.13 12.00
C MET A 162 3.16 3.18 12.15
N ALA A 163 3.80 4.19 11.57
CA ALA A 163 5.25 4.34 11.61
C ALA A 163 5.76 4.69 13.02
N LEU A 164 5.10 5.62 13.70
CA LEU A 164 5.57 6.21 14.96
C LEU A 164 4.91 5.65 16.22
N GLY A 165 3.68 5.16 16.12
CA GLY A 165 2.92 4.51 17.18
C GLY A 165 3.11 2.99 17.23
N HIS A 166 2.24 2.34 17.97
CA HIS A 166 2.04 0.87 17.96
C HIS A 166 3.32 0.04 18.10
N ARG A 167 4.11 0.32 19.13
CA ARG A 167 5.44 -0.28 19.36
C ARG A 167 5.50 -1.81 19.27
N TYR A 168 4.42 -2.49 19.57
CA TYR A 168 4.35 -3.96 19.57
C TYR A 168 3.53 -4.54 18.41
N MET A 169 3.29 -3.72 17.38
CA MET A 169 2.58 -4.17 16.17
C MET A 169 3.58 -4.40 15.04
N THR A 170 3.66 -5.64 14.55
CA THR A 170 4.48 -6.02 13.39
C THR A 170 3.82 -7.18 12.64
N GLY A 171 3.94 -7.17 11.33
CA GLY A 171 3.34 -8.19 10.44
C GLY A 171 1.87 -7.92 10.11
N GLU A 172 1.29 -6.79 10.51
CA GLU A 172 -0.12 -6.50 10.34
C GLU A 172 -0.43 -5.92 8.94
N THR A 173 -1.64 -6.21 8.48
CA THR A 173 -2.24 -5.63 7.28
C THR A 173 -3.52 -4.91 7.70
N ILE A 174 -3.50 -3.58 7.67
CA ILE A 174 -4.59 -2.73 8.14
C ILE A 174 -5.32 -2.10 6.95
N LEU A 175 -6.63 -2.31 6.89
CA LEU A 175 -7.48 -1.69 5.88
C LEU A 175 -7.84 -0.26 6.29
N VAL A 176 -7.66 0.69 5.38
CA VAL A 176 -8.01 2.11 5.53
C VAL A 176 -8.81 2.51 4.30
N ASP A 177 -10.10 2.24 4.33
CA ASP A 177 -10.96 2.25 3.14
C ASP A 177 -12.38 2.75 3.40
N ALA A 178 -12.58 3.49 4.47
CA ALA A 178 -13.89 3.98 4.92
C ALA A 178 -14.95 2.85 5.11
N GLY A 179 -14.47 1.61 5.35
CA GLY A 179 -15.32 0.44 5.51
C GLY A 179 -15.77 -0.21 4.19
N SER A 180 -15.19 0.18 3.06
CA SER A 180 -15.54 -0.35 1.74
C SER A 180 -15.50 -1.88 1.66
N HIS A 181 -14.54 -2.51 2.36
CA HIS A 181 -14.38 -3.97 2.40
C HIS A 181 -15.55 -4.73 3.05
N LEU A 182 -16.38 -4.04 3.85
CA LEU A 182 -17.53 -4.66 4.53
C LEU A 182 -18.70 -4.88 3.57
N GLY A 183 -18.66 -4.30 2.37
CA GLY A 183 -19.82 -4.17 1.51
C GLY A 183 -20.86 -3.23 2.14
N PHE A 184 -21.59 -2.51 1.33
CA PHE A 184 -22.71 -1.70 1.81
C PHE A 184 -24.02 -2.41 1.50
N SER A 185 -24.57 -3.13 2.49
CA SER A 185 -26.00 -3.39 2.53
C SER A 185 -26.60 -2.39 3.50
N PRO A 186 -27.52 -1.50 3.09
CA PRO A 186 -28.22 -0.66 4.05
C PRO A 186 -28.89 -1.62 5.05
N LEU A 187 -28.41 -1.61 6.28
CA LEU A 187 -29.16 -2.21 7.37
C LEU A 187 -30.45 -1.39 7.44
N VAL A 188 -31.54 -1.97 7.00
CA VAL A 188 -32.87 -1.35 7.12
C VAL A 188 -33.14 -1.24 8.60
N ALA A 189 -33.19 -0.02 9.11
CA ALA A 189 -33.68 0.25 10.45
C ALA A 189 -35.21 0.10 10.46
#